data_830f5479a3c2bffeb3c33358ba9949fb
#
_entry.id   830f5479a3c2bffeb3c33358ba9949fb
#
_cell.length_a   1.000
_cell.length_b   1.000
_cell.length_c   1.000
_cell.angle_alpha   90.00
_cell.angle_beta   90.00
_cell.angle_gamma   90.00
#
_symmetry.space_group_name_H-M   'P 1'
#
loop_
_entity.id
_entity.type
_entity.pdbx_description
1 polymer ?
#
loop_
_entity_poly.entity_id
_entity_poly.type
_entity_poly.pdbx_seq_one_letter_code
_entity_poly.pdbx_strand_id
1 'polypeptide(L)'
;TVNSTIKPATSWDPTKYMNVWVCQLSGGLLGYAQFPNSSGLSGINNNNGAANTDGVVIGYNYFGRVGTLSAPFNRGRTATHEVGHWLGLRHINGDASCGTDYCNDTPTQQYLSSGCPTHPITTCSSADQFRNYMDYTNDACMNMFSLNQKARMVTVMQNSPRRSTLNASTVCNPANLDAEFSANVTTINAGQSVTF
;
A
#
# COMPACT_ATOMS: atom_id res chain seq x y z
N THR A 1 -11.16 -10.88 14.55
CA THR A 1 -10.93 -10.48 13.14
C THR A 1 -9.59 -9.74 12.99
N VAL A 2 -9.14 -9.50 11.74
CA VAL A 2 -7.87 -8.79 11.52
C VAL A 2 -7.92 -7.39 12.15
N ASN A 3 -8.96 -6.61 11.91
CA ASN A 3 -9.04 -5.23 12.40
C ASN A 3 -9.30 -5.12 13.91
N SER A 4 -10.09 -6.03 14.50
CA SER A 4 -10.49 -5.93 15.91
C SER A 4 -9.55 -6.67 16.87
N THR A 5 -8.72 -7.57 16.38
CA THR A 5 -7.91 -8.44 17.24
C THR A 5 -6.44 -8.39 16.83
N ILE A 6 -6.12 -8.69 15.57
CA ILE A 6 -4.71 -8.84 15.14
C ILE A 6 -4.01 -7.49 15.09
N LYS A 7 -4.58 -6.53 14.37
CA LYS A 7 -3.98 -5.20 14.23
C LYS A 7 -3.70 -4.53 15.58
N PRO A 8 -4.69 -4.39 16.50
CA PRO A 8 -4.44 -3.75 17.78
C PRO A 8 -3.39 -4.45 18.64
N ALA A 9 -3.25 -5.78 18.52
CA ALA A 9 -2.29 -6.55 19.30
C ALA A 9 -0.87 -6.57 18.71
N THR A 10 -0.71 -6.20 17.42
CA THR A 10 0.56 -6.36 16.69
C THR A 10 1.01 -5.09 15.96
N SER A 11 0.25 -3.99 16.07
CA SER A 11 0.63 -2.73 15.43
C SER A 11 1.85 -2.11 16.09
N TRP A 12 2.77 -1.65 15.28
CA TRP A 12 3.85 -0.78 15.71
C TRP A 12 3.39 0.68 15.62
N ASP A 13 4.07 1.58 16.30
CA ASP A 13 3.75 3.00 16.34
C ASP A 13 3.61 3.57 14.91
N PRO A 14 2.40 3.93 14.46
CA PRO A 14 2.17 4.38 13.09
C PRO A 14 2.73 5.77 12.79
N THR A 15 3.26 6.46 13.81
CA THR A 15 4.00 7.72 13.62
C THR A 15 5.45 7.49 13.23
N LYS A 16 5.93 6.24 13.37
CA LYS A 16 7.31 5.83 13.08
C LYS A 16 7.42 4.74 12.02
N TYR A 17 6.38 3.91 11.87
CA TYR A 17 6.36 2.76 10.99
C TYR A 17 5.11 2.74 10.11
N MET A 18 5.26 2.28 8.90
CA MET A 18 4.13 1.80 8.10
C MET A 18 3.87 0.35 8.45
N ASN A 19 2.69 0.04 9.00
CA ASN A 19 2.32 -1.33 9.32
C ASN A 19 1.80 -2.07 8.08
N VAL A 20 2.29 -3.28 7.85
CA VAL A 20 1.82 -4.17 6.79
C VAL A 20 1.53 -5.53 7.39
N TRP A 21 0.29 -5.99 7.26
CA TRP A 21 -0.13 -7.34 7.69
C TRP A 21 -0.34 -8.23 6.46
N VAL A 22 0.34 -9.36 6.46
CA VAL A 22 0.21 -10.37 5.40
C VAL A 22 -0.43 -11.59 6.00
N CYS A 23 -1.63 -11.95 5.55
CA CYS A 23 -2.41 -13.04 6.11
C CYS A 23 -3.35 -13.65 5.08
N GLN A 24 -4.02 -14.74 5.44
CA GLN A 24 -5.08 -15.28 4.61
C GLN A 24 -6.32 -14.38 4.69
N LEU A 25 -6.80 -13.95 3.54
CA LEU A 25 -8.06 -13.24 3.38
C LEU A 25 -9.10 -14.16 2.72
N SER A 26 -10.37 -13.95 3.08
CA SER A 26 -11.52 -14.68 2.54
C SER A 26 -12.36 -13.80 1.62
N GLY A 27 -13.32 -14.42 0.92
CA GLY A 27 -14.30 -13.66 0.10
C GLY A 27 -13.73 -13.03 -1.16
N GLY A 28 -12.60 -13.51 -1.67
CA GLY A 28 -11.96 -12.96 -2.88
C GLY A 28 -11.23 -11.63 -2.67
N LEU A 29 -11.09 -11.20 -1.41
CA LEU A 29 -10.40 -9.95 -1.08
C LEU A 29 -8.89 -10.14 -1.25
N LEU A 30 -8.25 -9.28 -2.05
CA LEU A 30 -6.81 -9.31 -2.29
C LEU A 30 -6.03 -8.54 -1.21
N GLY A 31 -6.58 -7.42 -0.78
CA GLY A 31 -6.02 -6.55 0.25
C GLY A 31 -7.02 -5.47 0.68
N TYR A 32 -6.63 -4.65 1.62
CA TYR A 32 -7.32 -3.42 1.99
C TYR A 32 -6.40 -2.51 2.81
N ALA A 33 -6.69 -1.21 2.80
CA ALA A 33 -5.92 -0.21 3.51
C ALA A 33 -6.79 0.65 4.42
N GLN A 34 -6.19 1.23 5.42
CA GLN A 34 -6.77 2.33 6.17
C GLN A 34 -6.38 3.65 5.51
N PHE A 35 -7.38 4.45 5.12
CA PHE A 35 -7.14 5.78 4.58
C PHE A 35 -6.49 6.71 5.62
N PRO A 36 -5.75 7.73 5.18
CA PRO A 36 -5.19 8.73 6.07
C PRO A 36 -6.29 9.58 6.71
N ASN A 37 -6.03 10.10 7.89
CA ASN A 37 -6.89 11.07 8.55
C ASN A 37 -6.35 12.49 8.41
N SER A 38 -7.22 13.48 8.53
CA SER A 38 -6.87 14.91 8.64
C SER A 38 -5.83 15.40 7.61
N SER A 39 -5.95 14.91 6.37
CA SER A 39 -5.01 15.28 5.29
C SER A 39 -5.33 16.64 4.65
N GLY A 40 -6.52 17.19 4.89
CA GLY A 40 -7.04 18.38 4.22
C GLY A 40 -7.51 18.14 2.78
N LEU A 41 -7.46 16.90 2.28
CA LEU A 41 -7.84 16.55 0.92
C LEU A 41 -9.33 16.23 0.81
N SER A 42 -9.96 16.68 -0.26
CA SER A 42 -11.32 16.30 -0.62
C SER A 42 -11.43 14.79 -0.89
N GLY A 43 -12.59 14.21 -0.57
CA GLY A 43 -12.86 12.79 -0.77
C GLY A 43 -12.24 11.85 0.25
N ILE A 44 -11.59 12.35 1.28
CA ILE A 44 -11.08 11.58 2.41
C ILE A 44 -11.80 12.02 3.69
N ASN A 45 -12.24 11.05 4.47
CA ASN A 45 -12.83 11.32 5.78
C ASN A 45 -11.74 11.70 6.80
N ASN A 46 -11.93 12.79 7.52
CA ASN A 46 -10.98 13.28 8.52
C ASN A 46 -10.81 12.35 9.74
N ASN A 47 -11.74 11.41 9.97
CA ASN A 47 -11.74 10.49 11.10
C ASN A 47 -11.50 9.03 10.66
N ASN A 48 -10.56 8.80 9.77
CA ASN A 48 -10.26 7.46 9.26
C ASN A 48 -9.47 6.63 10.27
N GLY A 49 -10.19 5.78 11.00
CA GLY A 49 -9.65 4.69 11.81
C GLY A 49 -8.76 5.07 12.99
N ALA A 50 -8.57 4.12 13.89
CA ALA A 50 -7.69 4.26 15.05
C ALA A 50 -6.21 4.12 14.64
N ALA A 51 -5.31 4.62 15.50
CA ALA A 51 -3.87 4.52 15.29
C ALA A 51 -3.38 3.06 15.26
N ASN A 52 -3.90 2.23 16.15
CA ASN A 52 -3.54 0.81 16.27
C ASN A 52 -4.14 -0.11 15.18
N THR A 53 -4.84 0.46 14.21
CA THR A 53 -5.31 -0.26 13.01
C THR A 53 -4.74 0.31 11.72
N ASP A 54 -3.87 1.32 11.82
CA ASP A 54 -3.33 2.05 10.68
C ASP A 54 -2.28 1.24 9.91
N GLY A 55 -2.50 1.09 8.62
CA GLY A 55 -1.65 0.34 7.72
C GLY A 55 -2.42 -0.36 6.61
N VAL A 56 -1.78 -1.33 5.98
CA VAL A 56 -2.34 -2.13 4.89
C VAL A 56 -2.39 -3.61 5.27
N VAL A 57 -3.38 -4.31 4.75
CA VAL A 57 -3.51 -5.77 4.86
C VAL A 57 -3.50 -6.36 3.47
N ILE A 58 -2.72 -7.42 3.25
CA ILE A 58 -2.60 -8.06 1.94
C ILE A 58 -2.70 -9.57 2.11
N GLY A 59 -3.44 -10.20 1.22
CA GLY A 59 -3.50 -11.65 1.13
C GLY A 59 -2.11 -12.23 0.83
N TYR A 60 -1.67 -13.24 1.57
CA TYR A 60 -0.30 -13.77 1.45
C TYR A 60 0.02 -14.24 0.02
N ASN A 61 -0.97 -14.74 -0.69
CA ASN A 61 -0.85 -15.19 -2.08
C ASN A 61 -0.92 -14.07 -3.12
N TYR A 62 -1.00 -12.81 -2.69
CA TYR A 62 -1.00 -11.59 -3.52
C TYR A 62 0.10 -10.61 -3.11
N PHE A 63 0.99 -11.01 -2.18
CA PHE A 63 2.06 -10.18 -1.66
C PHE A 63 3.42 -10.57 -2.26
N GLY A 64 4.04 -9.63 -2.96
CA GLY A 64 5.37 -9.82 -3.55
C GLY A 64 5.35 -10.32 -4.99
N ARG A 65 6.46 -10.95 -5.40
CA ARG A 65 6.72 -11.38 -6.79
C ARG A 65 7.27 -12.81 -6.88
N VAL A 66 7.54 -13.43 -5.76
CA VAL A 66 8.11 -14.77 -5.64
C VAL A 66 7.39 -15.54 -4.54
N GLY A 67 7.40 -16.87 -4.60
CA GLY A 67 6.73 -17.74 -3.65
C GLY A 67 5.39 -18.26 -4.17
N THR A 68 4.50 -18.64 -3.25
CA THR A 68 3.17 -19.20 -3.58
C THR A 68 2.19 -18.07 -3.91
N LEU A 69 2.22 -17.61 -5.15
CA LEU A 69 1.39 -16.50 -5.63
C LEU A 69 0.28 -16.98 -6.55
N SER A 70 -0.86 -16.31 -6.50
CA SER A 70 -2.03 -16.58 -7.33
C SER A 70 -2.12 -15.61 -8.50
N ALA A 71 -1.95 -16.14 -9.72
CA ALA A 71 -2.23 -15.37 -10.94
C ALA A 71 -3.74 -15.02 -11.00
N PRO A 72 -4.09 -13.86 -11.58
CA PRO A 72 -3.25 -12.89 -12.30
C PRO A 72 -2.65 -11.77 -11.41
N PHE A 73 -2.75 -11.87 -10.06
CA PHE A 73 -2.32 -10.87 -9.09
C PHE A 73 -1.01 -11.28 -8.40
N ASN A 74 0.01 -11.55 -9.19
CA ASN A 74 1.27 -12.17 -8.77
C ASN A 74 2.53 -11.33 -9.06
N ARG A 75 2.37 -10.02 -9.27
CA ARG A 75 3.49 -9.10 -9.50
C ARG A 75 3.61 -7.99 -8.45
N GLY A 76 2.94 -8.15 -7.32
CA GLY A 76 2.97 -7.23 -6.17
C GLY A 76 2.16 -5.95 -6.37
N ARG A 77 1.24 -5.91 -7.35
CA ARG A 77 0.43 -4.71 -7.64
C ARG A 77 -0.68 -4.51 -6.63
N THR A 78 -1.15 -5.57 -5.98
CA THR A 78 -2.05 -5.46 -4.83
C THR A 78 -1.44 -4.58 -3.74
N ALA A 79 -0.18 -4.81 -3.36
CA ALA A 79 0.50 -3.96 -2.38
C ALA A 79 0.63 -2.50 -2.86
N THR A 80 0.94 -2.28 -4.14
CA THR A 80 1.01 -0.94 -4.73
C THR A 80 -0.35 -0.23 -4.65
N HIS A 81 -1.44 -0.93 -4.94
CA HIS A 81 -2.82 -0.44 -4.87
C HIS A 81 -3.19 -0.04 -3.44
N GLU A 82 -2.98 -0.94 -2.47
CA GLU A 82 -3.33 -0.70 -1.07
C GLU A 82 -2.51 0.44 -0.45
N VAL A 83 -1.23 0.56 -0.81
CA VAL A 83 -0.41 1.71 -0.41
C VAL A 83 -0.93 3.00 -1.04
N GLY A 84 -1.47 2.96 -2.26
CA GLY A 84 -2.18 4.08 -2.88
C GLY A 84 -3.34 4.58 -2.00
N HIS A 85 -4.20 3.68 -1.51
CA HIS A 85 -5.27 4.02 -0.58
C HIS A 85 -4.74 4.55 0.76
N TRP A 86 -3.72 3.91 1.31
CA TRP A 86 -3.07 4.35 2.54
C TRP A 86 -2.47 5.76 2.41
N LEU A 87 -2.10 6.16 1.20
CA LEU A 87 -1.66 7.51 0.82
C LEU A 87 -2.78 8.40 0.27
N GLY A 88 -4.05 8.01 0.44
CA GLY A 88 -5.19 8.88 0.17
C GLY A 88 -5.71 8.85 -1.26
N LEU A 89 -5.31 7.90 -2.09
CA LEU A 89 -5.91 7.72 -3.41
C LEU A 89 -7.21 6.93 -3.31
N ARG A 90 -8.21 7.34 -4.06
CA ARG A 90 -9.44 6.59 -4.29
C ARG A 90 -9.28 5.70 -5.53
N HIS A 91 -10.19 4.74 -5.70
CA HIS A 91 -10.28 4.05 -6.98
C HIS A 91 -10.49 5.05 -8.10
N ILE A 92 -9.95 4.73 -9.27
CA ILE A 92 -9.92 5.66 -10.41
C ILE A 92 -11.31 6.07 -10.92
N ASN A 93 -12.34 5.24 -10.69
CA ASN A 93 -13.74 5.58 -10.99
C ASN A 93 -14.41 6.44 -9.91
N GLY A 94 -13.70 6.82 -8.85
CA GLY A 94 -14.22 7.59 -7.72
C GLY A 94 -15.21 6.84 -6.83
N ASP A 95 -15.22 5.49 -6.88
CA ASP A 95 -16.14 4.60 -6.17
C ASP A 95 -17.62 4.79 -6.56
N ALA A 96 -17.85 5.32 -7.76
CA ALA A 96 -19.17 5.51 -8.35
C ALA A 96 -19.09 5.49 -9.87
N SER A 97 -20.24 5.30 -10.56
CA SER A 97 -20.30 5.43 -12.02
C SER A 97 -19.97 6.86 -12.43
N CYS A 98 -18.91 7.03 -13.24
CA CYS A 98 -18.39 8.33 -13.65
C CYS A 98 -18.11 9.29 -12.48
N GLY A 99 -17.71 8.74 -11.33
CA GLY A 99 -17.38 9.52 -10.14
C GLY A 99 -16.03 10.23 -10.27
N THR A 100 -15.67 10.98 -9.23
CA THR A 100 -14.35 11.64 -9.16
C THR A 100 -13.46 10.99 -8.11
N ASP A 101 -12.23 10.70 -8.49
CA ASP A 101 -11.15 10.31 -7.57
C ASP A 101 -10.39 11.53 -7.02
N TYR A 102 -10.84 12.73 -7.38
CA TYR A 102 -10.21 14.03 -7.04
C TYR A 102 -8.82 14.24 -7.63
N CYS A 103 -8.53 13.61 -8.77
CA CYS A 103 -7.35 13.84 -9.59
C CYS A 103 -7.79 14.30 -10.98
N ASN A 104 -7.41 15.51 -11.40
CA ASN A 104 -7.90 16.11 -12.65
C ASN A 104 -7.30 15.50 -13.92
N ASP A 105 -6.19 14.75 -13.78
CA ASP A 105 -5.48 14.09 -14.87
C ASP A 105 -5.83 12.59 -14.99
N THR A 106 -6.77 12.12 -14.20
CA THR A 106 -7.44 10.83 -14.35
C THR A 106 -8.81 11.06 -14.96
N PRO A 107 -9.05 10.63 -16.20
CA PRO A 107 -10.37 10.72 -16.81
C PRO A 107 -11.40 9.94 -16.00
N THR A 108 -12.62 10.47 -15.89
CA THR A 108 -13.71 9.74 -15.24
C THR A 108 -14.02 8.45 -15.99
N GLN A 109 -14.21 7.36 -15.26
CA GLN A 109 -14.61 6.09 -15.84
C GLN A 109 -15.82 5.49 -15.11
N GLN A 110 -16.57 4.65 -15.82
CA GLN A 110 -17.86 4.17 -15.32
C GLN A 110 -17.71 3.08 -14.26
N TYR A 111 -16.75 2.21 -14.43
CA TYR A 111 -16.49 1.03 -13.57
C TYR A 111 -15.01 0.75 -13.48
N LEU A 112 -14.60 -0.05 -12.50
CA LEU A 112 -13.25 -0.58 -12.44
C LEU A 112 -13.07 -1.69 -13.47
N SER A 113 -11.99 -1.61 -14.23
CA SER A 113 -11.70 -2.56 -15.30
C SER A 113 -11.19 -3.88 -14.72
N SER A 114 -11.37 -4.97 -15.45
CA SER A 114 -10.86 -6.29 -15.10
C SER A 114 -10.06 -6.92 -16.24
N GLY A 115 -9.25 -7.91 -15.95
CA GLY A 115 -8.39 -8.54 -16.95
C GLY A 115 -7.28 -7.63 -17.46
N CYS A 116 -6.94 -7.74 -18.72
CA CYS A 116 -6.01 -6.86 -19.44
C CYS A 116 -6.68 -6.30 -20.69
N PRO A 117 -7.45 -5.24 -20.57
CA PRO A 117 -8.17 -4.68 -21.70
C PRO A 117 -7.25 -4.14 -22.80
N THR A 118 -7.78 -4.04 -24.02
CA THR A 118 -7.10 -3.40 -25.14
C THR A 118 -7.46 -1.92 -25.19
N HIS A 119 -6.46 -1.06 -25.29
CA HIS A 119 -6.65 0.37 -25.42
C HIS A 119 -7.12 0.74 -26.85
N PRO A 120 -8.04 1.71 -27.01
CA PRO A 120 -8.72 2.45 -25.97
C PRO A 120 -9.98 1.73 -25.45
N ILE A 121 -10.27 1.87 -24.15
CA ILE A 121 -11.62 1.73 -23.61
C ILE A 121 -12.14 3.14 -23.39
N THR A 122 -13.39 3.39 -23.73
CA THR A 122 -14.01 4.70 -23.54
C THR A 122 -15.30 4.54 -22.77
N THR A 123 -15.33 5.10 -21.58
CA THR A 123 -16.53 5.27 -20.77
C THR A 123 -16.65 6.73 -20.35
N CYS A 124 -17.81 7.18 -19.90
CA CYS A 124 -18.00 8.57 -19.43
C CYS A 124 -17.45 9.64 -20.38
N SER A 125 -17.47 9.38 -21.70
CA SER A 125 -16.98 10.28 -22.77
C SER A 125 -15.46 10.54 -22.72
N SER A 126 -14.68 9.71 -22.05
CA SER A 126 -13.23 9.81 -21.97
C SER A 126 -12.56 8.44 -22.10
N ALA A 127 -11.28 8.41 -22.47
CA ALA A 127 -10.50 7.18 -22.52
C ALA A 127 -10.06 6.77 -21.11
N ASP A 128 -10.46 5.58 -20.70
CA ASP A 128 -10.18 5.06 -19.37
C ASP A 128 -8.68 4.78 -19.16
N GLN A 129 -8.16 5.11 -17.98
CA GLN A 129 -6.80 4.81 -17.59
C GLN A 129 -6.69 3.43 -16.90
N PHE A 130 -7.19 2.38 -17.52
CA PHE A 130 -7.23 1.03 -16.97
C PHE A 130 -5.86 0.46 -16.57
N ARG A 131 -4.74 1.11 -16.95
CA ARG A 131 -3.38 0.74 -16.53
C ARG A 131 -2.95 1.39 -15.21
N ASN A 132 -3.81 2.23 -14.65
CA ASN A 132 -3.55 2.90 -13.38
C ASN A 132 -3.59 1.88 -12.22
N TYR A 133 -2.68 2.03 -11.25
CA TYR A 133 -2.65 1.16 -10.09
C TYR A 133 -3.91 1.23 -9.22
N MET A 134 -4.74 2.27 -9.37
CA MET A 134 -6.02 2.41 -8.65
C MET A 134 -7.22 1.86 -9.42
N ASP A 135 -6.99 1.10 -10.49
CA ASP A 135 -8.00 0.25 -11.16
C ASP A 135 -7.89 -1.21 -10.66
N TYR A 136 -8.66 -2.15 -11.23
CA TYR A 136 -8.72 -3.59 -10.86
C TYR A 136 -8.22 -4.52 -11.97
N THR A 137 -7.45 -4.01 -12.92
CA THR A 137 -6.84 -4.84 -13.95
C THR A 137 -5.81 -5.81 -13.39
N ASN A 138 -5.47 -6.83 -14.17
CA ASN A 138 -4.42 -7.79 -13.79
C ASN A 138 -3.08 -7.08 -13.57
N ASP A 139 -2.28 -7.58 -12.65
CA ASP A 139 -0.96 -7.03 -12.32
C ASP A 139 -0.06 -6.79 -13.54
N ALA A 140 -0.21 -7.63 -14.59
CA ALA A 140 0.56 -7.50 -15.82
C ALA A 140 0.27 -6.22 -16.61
N CYS A 141 -0.89 -5.61 -16.38
CA CYS A 141 -1.37 -4.44 -17.12
C CYS A 141 -1.16 -3.13 -16.38
N MET A 142 -1.05 -3.19 -15.06
CA MET A 142 -0.86 -2.01 -14.21
C MET A 142 0.58 -1.50 -14.27
N ASN A 143 0.76 -0.20 -14.53
CA ASN A 143 2.10 0.37 -14.65
C ASN A 143 2.21 1.86 -14.28
N MET A 144 1.16 2.52 -13.80
CA MET A 144 1.20 3.96 -13.59
C MET A 144 0.36 4.48 -12.41
N PHE A 145 0.87 5.54 -11.82
CA PHE A 145 0.09 6.59 -11.16
C PHE A 145 0.17 7.87 -12.00
N SER A 146 -0.84 8.71 -11.93
CA SER A 146 -0.84 10.03 -12.57
C SER A 146 -0.03 11.06 -11.76
N LEU A 147 0.24 12.23 -12.35
CA LEU A 147 0.94 13.30 -11.64
C LEU A 147 0.09 13.88 -10.51
N ASN A 148 -1.23 14.02 -10.69
CA ASN A 148 -2.12 14.49 -9.64
C ASN A 148 -2.29 13.45 -8.52
N GLN A 149 -2.30 12.16 -8.84
CA GLN A 149 -2.23 11.11 -7.83
C GLN A 149 -0.94 11.21 -7.01
N LYS A 150 0.22 11.39 -7.65
CA LYS A 150 1.48 11.64 -6.95
C LYS A 150 1.41 12.89 -6.05
N ALA A 151 0.90 14.01 -6.56
CA ALA A 151 0.76 15.24 -5.79
C ALA A 151 -0.14 15.03 -4.56
N ARG A 152 -1.24 14.29 -4.72
CA ARG A 152 -2.15 13.93 -3.65
C ARG A 152 -1.48 13.07 -2.58
N MET A 153 -0.71 12.04 -2.97
CA MET A 153 0.07 11.21 -2.04
C MET A 153 1.10 12.04 -1.26
N VAL A 154 1.80 12.96 -1.93
CA VAL A 154 2.76 13.88 -1.28
C VAL A 154 2.07 14.77 -0.26
N THR A 155 0.90 15.33 -0.59
CA THR A 155 0.10 16.14 0.34
C THR A 155 -0.28 15.34 1.59
N VAL A 156 -0.66 14.08 1.45
CA VAL A 156 -0.92 13.18 2.59
C VAL A 156 0.31 12.99 3.45
N MET A 157 1.47 12.73 2.84
CA MET A 157 2.74 12.57 3.56
C MET A 157 3.20 13.86 4.28
N GLN A 158 2.74 15.02 3.84
CA GLN A 158 3.08 16.31 4.47
C GLN A 158 2.11 16.68 5.59
N ASN A 159 0.83 16.37 5.46
CA ASN A 159 -0.22 16.94 6.30
C ASN A 159 -0.94 15.96 7.21
N SER A 160 -1.05 14.69 6.84
CA SER A 160 -1.74 13.69 7.66
C SER A 160 -0.90 13.34 8.90
N PRO A 161 -1.43 13.45 10.12
CA PRO A 161 -0.64 13.33 11.35
C PRO A 161 0.19 12.05 11.47
N ARG A 162 -0.34 10.91 11.04
CA ARG A 162 0.37 9.62 11.08
C ARG A 162 1.22 9.34 9.83
N ARG A 163 1.25 10.24 8.85
CA ARG A 163 2.09 10.14 7.65
C ARG A 163 3.23 11.14 7.68
N SER A 164 2.95 12.38 8.10
CA SER A 164 3.95 13.45 8.11
C SER A 164 5.13 13.17 9.03
N THR A 165 4.90 12.47 10.14
CA THR A 165 5.95 12.06 11.08
C THR A 165 6.89 10.98 10.53
N LEU A 166 6.46 10.18 9.55
CA LEU A 166 7.29 9.13 8.95
C LEU A 166 8.51 9.70 8.21
N ASN A 167 8.39 10.89 7.63
CA ASN A 167 9.50 11.55 6.95
C ASN A 167 10.66 11.89 7.90
N ALA A 168 10.38 12.08 9.19
CA ALA A 168 11.36 12.36 10.22
C ALA A 168 11.71 11.14 11.08
N SER A 169 11.15 9.96 10.75
CA SER A 169 11.41 8.73 11.49
C SER A 169 12.86 8.27 11.31
N THR A 170 13.54 8.05 12.41
CA THR A 170 14.93 7.59 12.45
C THR A 170 15.07 6.11 12.82
N VAL A 171 13.96 5.39 13.00
CA VAL A 171 13.95 4.00 13.47
C VAL A 171 14.62 3.01 12.51
N CYS A 172 14.73 3.37 11.22
CA CYS A 172 15.47 2.61 10.21
C CYS A 172 16.78 3.28 9.80
N ASN A 173 17.24 4.28 10.57
CA ASN A 173 18.55 4.90 10.30
C ASN A 173 19.66 3.91 10.67
N PRO A 174 20.56 3.55 9.75
CA PRO A 174 21.69 2.66 10.06
C PRO A 174 22.54 3.11 11.25
N ALA A 175 22.63 4.42 11.50
CA ALA A 175 23.33 4.97 12.67
C ALA A 175 22.66 4.61 14.02
N ASN A 176 21.39 4.19 14.01
CA ASN A 176 20.65 3.75 15.20
C ASN A 176 20.50 2.22 15.27
N LEU A 177 21.07 1.50 14.31
CA LEU A 177 21.17 0.05 14.32
C LEU A 177 22.49 -0.31 14.99
N ASP A 178 22.48 -0.33 16.32
CA ASP A 178 23.58 -0.87 17.12
C ASP A 178 23.42 -2.40 17.16
N ALA A 179 24.01 -3.04 16.16
CA ALA A 179 24.09 -4.51 16.14
C ALA A 179 25.31 -4.93 16.95
N GLU A 180 25.22 -4.91 18.27
CA GLU A 180 26.23 -5.49 19.14
C GLU A 180 26.16 -7.02 19.06
N PHE A 181 27.16 -7.61 18.44
CA PHE A 181 27.44 -9.04 18.57
C PHE A 181 28.91 -9.25 18.90
N SER A 182 29.19 -10.20 19.75
CA SER A 182 30.55 -10.61 20.06
C SER A 182 30.69 -12.10 19.77
N ALA A 183 31.81 -12.47 19.16
CA ALA A 183 32.14 -13.88 18.99
C ALA A 183 33.04 -14.33 20.19
N ASN A 184 32.83 -15.55 20.64
CA ASN A 184 33.68 -16.13 21.71
C ASN A 184 35.16 -16.30 21.28
N VAL A 185 35.40 -16.37 19.97
CA VAL A 185 36.73 -16.35 19.34
C VAL A 185 36.66 -15.62 18.01
N THR A 186 37.75 -14.93 17.66
CA THR A 186 37.87 -14.19 16.38
C THR A 186 38.73 -14.92 15.35
N THR A 187 39.38 -16.02 15.76
CA THR A 187 40.20 -16.86 14.88
C THR A 187 39.97 -18.33 15.25
N ILE A 188 39.69 -19.16 14.27
CA ILE A 188 39.46 -20.59 14.43
C ILE A 188 40.30 -21.38 13.41
N ASN A 189 40.66 -22.61 13.77
CA ASN A 189 41.20 -23.59 12.86
C ASN A 189 40.09 -24.40 12.16
N ALA A 190 40.44 -25.12 11.11
CA ALA A 190 39.48 -25.98 10.44
C ALA A 190 38.90 -27.03 11.41
N GLY A 191 37.54 -27.13 11.44
CA GLY A 191 36.80 -28.04 12.33
C GLY A 191 36.36 -27.44 13.68
N GLN A 192 36.72 -26.18 13.98
CA GLN A 192 36.19 -25.44 15.13
C GLN A 192 34.96 -24.65 14.80
N SER A 193 34.14 -24.32 15.79
CA SER A 193 32.94 -23.49 15.64
C SER A 193 33.07 -22.16 16.38
N VAL A 194 32.39 -21.13 15.90
CA VAL A 194 32.23 -19.85 16.59
C VAL A 194 30.80 -19.74 17.07
N THR A 195 30.63 -19.22 18.30
CA THR A 195 29.33 -18.86 18.86
C THR A 195 29.23 -17.34 18.93
N PHE A 196 28.09 -16.81 18.46
CA PHE A 196 27.75 -15.40 18.45
C PHE A 196 26.72 -15.11 19.54
#